data_93b72ca4f4f598ab87dd59370dc36b3a
#
_entry.id   93b72ca4f4f598ab87dd59370dc36b3a
#
_cell.length_a   1.000
_cell.length_b   1.000
_cell.length_c   1.000
_cell.angle_alpha   90.00
_cell.angle_beta   90.00
_cell.angle_gamma   90.00
#
_symmetry.space_group_name_H-M   'P 1'
#
loop_
_entity.id
_entity.type
_entity.pdbx_description
1 polymer ?
#
loop_
_entity_poly.entity_id
_entity_poly.type
_entity_poly.pdbx_seq_one_letter_code
_entity_poly.pdbx_strand_id
1 'polypeptide(L)'
;GGVASVTNLEVDNFDKHIQDTMIAGDYISDYKAVKQVVTMAPEQIKELVQWGVNFDKQQDGKFDLHREGGHSEFRILHHADDTGAEIQRGLMEAVRNCPDIDIKENHFAVEIITQHHLGARVTRRTPYINCYGAYVLNPDTQKVDTYLSKVTVMCTGGCGAVYQTTTNPVIATGDGEAMVYRAKGTVADMEFVQFHPTALYHPGETHPAFLITEAMRGYGGILRLPNGESFMEKYDKRLSLAPRDIVARAIDKEMKIHGLDHVCLDVTHKNPEETKRHFPNIYAKCLSIGIDITKEYIPVRPAAHYMCGGI
;
A
#
# COMPACT_ATOMS: atom_id res chain seq x y z
N GLY A 1 -9.36 0.98 -1.34
CA GLY A 1 -8.43 1.98 -0.80
C GLY A 1 -8.50 3.31 -1.52
N GLY A 2 -7.68 4.26 -1.08
CA GLY A 2 -7.68 5.60 -1.66
C GLY A 2 -6.45 6.41 -1.26
N VAL A 3 -6.47 7.69 -1.62
CA VAL A 3 -5.40 8.64 -1.31
C VAL A 3 -5.93 9.73 -0.39
N ALA A 4 -5.30 9.93 0.76
CA ALA A 4 -5.69 10.95 1.73
C ALA A 4 -5.17 12.33 1.32
N SER A 5 -6.06 13.30 1.21
CA SER A 5 -5.69 14.71 0.98
C SER A 5 -6.75 15.67 1.51
N VAL A 6 -6.34 16.76 2.11
CA VAL A 6 -7.23 17.82 2.58
C VAL A 6 -7.69 18.65 1.37
N THR A 7 -8.79 18.25 0.74
CA THR A 7 -9.35 18.93 -0.44
C THR A 7 -10.57 19.80 -0.11
N ASN A 8 -11.16 19.64 1.08
CA ASN A 8 -12.30 20.43 1.55
C ASN A 8 -11.97 21.14 2.88
N LEU A 9 -11.57 22.40 2.79
CA LEU A 9 -11.17 23.23 3.94
C LEU A 9 -12.34 23.73 4.80
N GLU A 10 -13.61 23.49 4.40
CA GLU A 10 -14.77 23.87 5.19
C GLU A 10 -14.97 22.93 6.39
N VAL A 11 -14.60 21.67 6.25
CA VAL A 11 -14.80 20.61 7.26
C VAL A 11 -13.50 20.02 7.79
N ASP A 12 -12.41 20.10 6.99
CA ASP A 12 -11.12 19.51 7.30
C ASP A 12 -10.00 20.56 7.28
N ASN A 13 -8.85 20.24 7.88
CA ASN A 13 -7.66 21.09 7.82
C ASN A 13 -6.38 20.25 7.95
N PHE A 14 -5.24 20.87 7.63
CA PHE A 14 -3.94 20.20 7.67
C PHE A 14 -3.55 19.74 9.08
N ASP A 15 -3.87 20.51 10.12
CA ASP A 15 -3.49 20.16 11.49
C ASP A 15 -4.21 18.88 11.96
N LYS A 16 -5.50 18.71 11.62
CA LYS A 16 -6.22 17.46 11.87
C LYS A 16 -5.55 16.27 11.17
N HIS A 17 -5.20 16.42 9.88
CA HIS A 17 -4.56 15.33 9.14
C HIS A 17 -3.16 15.01 9.66
N ILE A 18 -2.36 16.03 10.01
CA ILE A 18 -1.05 15.85 10.65
C ILE A 18 -1.21 15.10 11.98
N GLN A 19 -2.18 15.51 12.81
CA GLN A 19 -2.42 14.89 14.11
C GLN A 19 -2.86 13.42 13.95
N ASP A 20 -3.78 13.11 13.03
CA ASP A 20 -4.20 11.74 12.73
C ASP A 20 -2.99 10.87 12.31
N THR A 21 -2.10 11.43 11.48
CA THR A 21 -0.89 10.74 11.01
C THR A 21 0.12 10.50 12.14
N MET A 22 0.33 11.50 13.01
CA MET A 22 1.21 11.36 14.16
C MET A 22 0.69 10.32 15.16
N ILE A 23 -0.62 10.29 15.40
CA ILE A 23 -1.26 9.27 16.26
C ILE A 23 -1.08 7.88 15.65
N ALA A 24 -1.34 7.73 14.34
CA ALA A 24 -1.19 6.45 13.64
C ALA A 24 0.25 5.93 13.66
N GLY A 25 1.24 6.83 13.64
CA GLY A 25 2.66 6.52 13.74
C GLY A 25 3.19 6.44 15.18
N ASP A 26 2.31 6.40 16.20
CA ASP A 26 2.67 6.37 17.63
C ASP A 26 3.69 7.48 18.04
N TYR A 27 3.60 8.63 17.36
CA TYR A 27 4.46 9.82 17.55
C TYR A 27 5.96 9.59 17.27
N ILE A 28 6.36 8.49 16.65
CA ILE A 28 7.75 8.24 16.23
C ILE A 28 8.06 8.75 14.82
N SER A 29 7.03 9.16 14.07
CA SER A 29 7.19 9.76 12.74
C SER A 29 7.87 11.13 12.82
N ASP A 30 8.70 11.48 11.82
CA ASP A 30 9.26 12.83 11.70
C ASP A 30 8.14 13.84 11.39
N TYR A 31 7.88 14.72 12.34
CA TYR A 31 6.82 15.74 12.22
C TYR A 31 7.00 16.64 11.00
N LYS A 32 8.26 16.99 10.64
CA LYS A 32 8.52 17.88 9.49
C LYS A 32 8.18 17.17 8.18
N ALA A 33 8.54 15.89 8.07
CA ALA A 33 8.19 15.07 6.91
C ALA A 33 6.66 14.90 6.80
N VAL A 34 5.99 14.55 7.90
CA VAL A 34 4.51 14.44 7.95
C VAL A 34 3.85 15.75 7.52
N LYS A 35 4.27 16.89 8.09
CA LYS A 35 3.75 18.20 7.74
C LYS A 35 3.94 18.51 6.25
N GLN A 36 5.13 18.26 5.71
CA GLN A 36 5.42 18.50 4.31
C GLN A 36 4.50 17.66 3.40
N VAL A 37 4.42 16.37 3.62
CA VAL A 37 3.57 15.45 2.82
C VAL A 37 2.11 15.89 2.87
N VAL A 38 1.57 16.12 4.07
CA VAL A 38 0.16 16.49 4.25
C VAL A 38 -0.17 17.82 3.59
N THR A 39 0.69 18.84 3.74
CA THR A 39 0.41 20.17 3.19
C THR A 39 0.60 20.27 1.67
N MET A 40 1.47 19.43 1.08
CA MET A 40 1.69 19.37 -0.37
C MET A 40 0.66 18.48 -1.10
N ALA A 41 0.00 17.57 -0.39
CA ALA A 41 -0.91 16.59 -0.99
C ALA A 41 -1.99 17.19 -1.91
N PRO A 42 -2.68 18.29 -1.59
CA PRO A 42 -3.71 18.85 -2.49
C PRO A 42 -3.18 19.29 -3.85
N GLU A 43 -1.95 19.77 -3.92
CA GLU A 43 -1.30 20.17 -5.18
C GLU A 43 -0.95 18.92 -5.99
N GLN A 44 -0.39 17.91 -5.34
CA GLN A 44 -0.07 16.63 -5.99
C GLN A 44 -1.32 15.91 -6.53
N ILE A 45 -2.46 15.99 -5.84
CA ILE A 45 -3.73 15.50 -6.36
C ILE A 45 -4.15 16.23 -7.65
N LYS A 46 -3.96 17.55 -7.70
CA LYS A 46 -4.25 18.33 -8.93
C LYS A 46 -3.37 17.88 -10.09
N GLU A 47 -2.08 17.65 -9.84
CA GLU A 47 -1.16 17.13 -10.87
C GLU A 47 -1.57 15.74 -11.36
N LEU A 48 -1.95 14.82 -10.47
CA LEU A 48 -2.47 13.51 -10.87
C LEU A 48 -3.69 13.64 -11.79
N VAL A 49 -4.63 14.53 -11.46
CA VAL A 49 -5.81 14.79 -12.31
C VAL A 49 -5.40 15.38 -13.67
N GLN A 50 -4.41 16.27 -13.71
CA GLN A 50 -3.88 16.84 -14.96
C GLN A 50 -3.21 15.77 -15.83
N TRP A 51 -2.61 14.76 -15.23
CA TRP A 51 -2.01 13.60 -15.91
C TRP A 51 -3.03 12.51 -16.27
N GLY A 52 -4.34 12.79 -16.07
CA GLY A 52 -5.42 11.93 -16.56
C GLY A 52 -5.91 10.90 -15.54
N VAL A 53 -5.57 11.04 -14.25
CA VAL A 53 -6.15 10.21 -13.19
C VAL A 53 -7.57 10.69 -12.88
N ASN A 54 -8.52 9.76 -12.85
CA ASN A 54 -9.93 10.03 -12.60
C ASN A 54 -10.34 9.59 -11.21
N PHE A 55 -10.50 10.53 -10.29
CA PHE A 55 -11.14 10.27 -8.99
C PHE A 55 -12.65 10.44 -9.10
N ASP A 56 -13.40 9.65 -8.32
CA ASP A 56 -14.84 9.71 -8.29
C ASP A 56 -15.34 11.06 -7.79
N LYS A 57 -16.46 11.52 -8.39
CA LYS A 57 -17.05 12.82 -8.10
C LYS A 57 -18.53 12.69 -7.81
N GLN A 58 -19.01 13.57 -6.95
CA GLN A 58 -20.42 13.77 -6.68
C GLN A 58 -21.11 14.48 -7.86
N GLN A 59 -22.44 14.55 -7.83
CA GLN A 59 -23.23 15.20 -8.88
C GLN A 59 -22.93 16.69 -9.06
N ASP A 60 -22.44 17.36 -8.00
CA ASP A 60 -22.03 18.76 -8.02
C ASP A 60 -20.59 18.98 -8.55
N GLY A 61 -19.90 17.91 -8.96
CA GLY A 61 -18.55 17.94 -9.50
C GLY A 61 -17.43 17.94 -8.46
N LYS A 62 -17.74 18.01 -7.17
CA LYS A 62 -16.76 17.86 -6.09
C LYS A 62 -16.32 16.39 -5.98
N PHE A 63 -15.12 16.17 -5.42
CA PHE A 63 -14.67 14.81 -5.15
C PHE A 63 -15.61 14.09 -4.18
N ASP A 64 -15.90 12.84 -4.48
CA ASP A 64 -16.54 11.93 -3.54
C ASP A 64 -15.49 11.43 -2.55
N LEU A 65 -15.62 11.80 -1.28
CA LEU A 65 -14.61 11.54 -0.28
C LEU A 65 -15.09 10.47 0.71
N HIS A 66 -14.25 9.50 0.96
CA HIS A 66 -14.46 8.50 2.00
C HIS A 66 -13.67 8.82 3.28
N ARG A 67 -14.01 8.13 4.37
CA ARG A 67 -13.25 8.11 5.62
C ARG A 67 -12.85 6.69 5.94
N GLU A 68 -11.56 6.47 6.18
CA GLU A 68 -11.01 5.20 6.63
C GLU A 68 -10.62 5.25 8.11
N GLY A 69 -10.28 4.09 8.69
CA GLY A 69 -9.85 3.99 10.09
C GLY A 69 -8.60 4.86 10.36
N GLY A 70 -8.58 5.52 11.53
CA GLY A 70 -7.52 6.45 11.89
C GLY A 70 -7.70 7.88 11.39
N HIS A 71 -8.61 8.14 10.43
CA HIS A 71 -8.92 9.48 9.97
C HIS A 71 -10.07 10.11 10.76
N SER A 72 -9.88 11.35 11.20
CA SER A 72 -10.92 12.14 11.88
C SER A 72 -11.97 12.69 10.92
N GLU A 73 -11.61 12.91 9.63
CA GLU A 73 -12.47 13.53 8.62
C GLU A 73 -12.53 12.72 7.32
N PHE A 74 -13.50 13.07 6.46
CA PHE A 74 -13.63 12.53 5.10
C PHE A 74 -12.62 13.21 4.20
N ARG A 75 -11.54 12.52 3.84
CA ARG A 75 -10.45 13.08 3.01
C ARG A 75 -9.83 12.06 2.03
N ILE A 76 -10.43 10.89 1.90
CA ILE A 76 -9.92 9.83 1.06
C ILE A 76 -10.52 9.95 -0.34
N LEU A 77 -9.70 10.34 -1.32
CA LEU A 77 -10.06 10.29 -2.73
C LEU A 77 -9.96 8.84 -3.21
N HIS A 78 -10.88 8.43 -4.06
CA HIS A 78 -10.94 7.06 -4.56
C HIS A 78 -11.44 6.99 -5.99
N HIS A 79 -11.27 5.82 -6.62
CA HIS A 79 -11.90 5.42 -7.87
C HIS A 79 -12.47 4.03 -7.66
N ALA A 80 -13.78 3.91 -7.49
CA ALA A 80 -14.45 2.67 -7.07
C ALA A 80 -13.67 1.95 -5.96
N ASP A 81 -13.34 0.67 -6.14
CA ASP A 81 -12.54 -0.14 -5.21
C ASP A 81 -11.10 -0.44 -5.72
N ASP A 82 -10.65 0.23 -6.77
CA ASP A 82 -9.35 0.00 -7.43
C ASP A 82 -8.53 1.27 -7.71
N THR A 83 -8.58 2.23 -6.81
CA THR A 83 -7.90 3.54 -6.90
C THR A 83 -6.43 3.46 -7.35
N GLY A 84 -5.68 2.46 -6.86
CA GLY A 84 -4.29 2.26 -7.24
C GLY A 84 -4.11 1.94 -8.72
N ALA A 85 -4.98 1.11 -9.28
CA ALA A 85 -4.96 0.76 -10.70
C ALA A 85 -5.25 1.99 -11.58
N GLU A 86 -6.21 2.84 -11.19
CA GLU A 86 -6.53 4.07 -11.91
C GLU A 86 -5.37 5.08 -11.88
N ILE A 87 -4.71 5.26 -10.73
CA ILE A 87 -3.52 6.13 -10.63
C ILE A 87 -2.42 5.60 -11.54
N GLN A 88 -2.15 4.30 -11.51
CA GLN A 88 -1.15 3.68 -12.38
C GLN A 88 -1.50 3.85 -13.87
N ARG A 89 -2.77 3.66 -14.25
CA ARG A 89 -3.24 3.85 -15.62
C ARG A 89 -2.95 5.27 -16.12
N GLY A 90 -3.38 6.29 -15.36
CA GLY A 90 -3.20 7.70 -15.73
C GLY A 90 -1.71 8.08 -15.84
N LEU A 91 -0.90 7.69 -14.85
CA LEU A 91 0.53 7.96 -14.86
C LEU A 91 1.25 7.27 -16.02
N MET A 92 0.95 5.99 -16.30
CA MET A 92 1.56 5.26 -17.40
C MET A 92 1.19 5.84 -18.76
N GLU A 93 -0.04 6.32 -18.93
CA GLU A 93 -0.46 7.02 -20.16
C GLU A 93 0.32 8.34 -20.32
N ALA A 94 0.43 9.14 -19.26
CA ALA A 94 1.21 10.37 -19.28
C ALA A 94 2.70 10.13 -19.61
N VAL A 95 3.31 9.12 -18.99
CA VAL A 95 4.71 8.75 -19.23
C VAL A 95 4.93 8.28 -20.67
N ARG A 96 4.05 7.42 -21.21
CA ARG A 96 4.16 6.94 -22.60
C ARG A 96 4.00 8.05 -23.64
N ASN A 97 3.27 9.10 -23.31
CA ASN A 97 3.10 10.27 -24.16
C ASN A 97 4.23 11.31 -24.04
N CYS A 98 5.18 11.11 -23.12
CA CYS A 98 6.31 12.00 -22.92
C CYS A 98 7.51 11.53 -23.78
N PRO A 99 7.94 12.30 -24.81
CA PRO A 99 9.00 11.86 -25.72
C PRO A 99 10.39 11.82 -25.06
N ASP A 100 10.56 12.46 -23.90
CA ASP A 100 11.83 12.54 -23.19
C ASP A 100 12.01 11.41 -22.16
N ILE A 101 11.04 10.49 -22.06
CA ILE A 101 11.09 9.35 -21.13
C ILE A 101 11.27 8.05 -21.90
N ASP A 102 12.33 7.34 -21.58
CA ASP A 102 12.65 6.03 -22.15
C ASP A 102 12.34 4.92 -21.14
N ILE A 103 11.31 4.12 -21.40
CA ILE A 103 10.87 3.03 -20.52
C ILE A 103 11.56 1.74 -20.92
N LYS A 104 12.27 1.10 -20.00
CA LYS A 104 12.91 -0.20 -20.18
C LYS A 104 12.14 -1.26 -19.36
N GLU A 105 11.13 -1.85 -19.96
CA GLU A 105 10.36 -2.93 -19.33
C GLU A 105 11.18 -4.22 -19.26
N ASN A 106 10.88 -5.07 -18.27
CA ASN A 106 11.53 -6.37 -18.03
C ASN A 106 13.05 -6.31 -17.79
N HIS A 107 13.62 -5.12 -17.57
CA HIS A 107 15.04 -4.96 -17.24
C HIS A 107 15.24 -5.06 -15.73
N PHE A 108 16.32 -5.74 -15.32
CA PHE A 108 16.60 -5.97 -13.90
C PHE A 108 17.82 -5.14 -13.46
N ALA A 109 17.60 -4.21 -12.51
CA ALA A 109 18.70 -3.47 -11.89
C ALA A 109 19.49 -4.42 -10.97
N VAL A 110 20.75 -4.64 -11.31
CA VAL A 110 21.63 -5.58 -10.60
C VAL A 110 22.36 -4.92 -9.45
N GLU A 111 22.90 -3.71 -9.70
CA GLU A 111 23.69 -2.98 -8.70
C GLU A 111 23.75 -1.48 -9.04
N ILE A 112 23.84 -0.61 -8.04
CA ILE A 112 24.17 0.80 -8.23
C ILE A 112 25.66 1.02 -8.33
N ILE A 113 26.08 1.88 -9.27
CA ILE A 113 27.49 2.12 -9.55
C ILE A 113 28.02 3.22 -8.65
N THR A 114 29.02 2.89 -7.85
CA THR A 114 29.72 3.84 -6.96
C THR A 114 31.22 3.85 -7.23
N GLN A 115 31.99 4.72 -6.52
CA GLN A 115 33.47 4.72 -6.62
C GLN A 115 34.10 3.34 -6.36
N HIS A 116 33.40 2.45 -5.65
CA HIS A 116 33.87 1.07 -5.44
C HIS A 116 34.14 0.36 -6.76
N HIS A 117 33.25 0.53 -7.73
CA HIS A 117 33.38 -0.09 -9.06
C HIS A 117 34.50 0.54 -9.91
N LEU A 118 35.02 1.69 -9.48
CA LEU A 118 36.17 2.36 -10.06
C LEU A 118 37.49 2.03 -9.32
N GLY A 119 37.49 1.02 -8.45
CA GLY A 119 38.64 0.57 -7.69
C GLY A 119 38.89 1.28 -6.36
N ALA A 120 38.06 2.23 -5.96
CA ALA A 120 38.19 2.88 -4.65
C ALA A 120 37.63 2.00 -3.52
N ARG A 121 38.31 2.03 -2.36
CA ARG A 121 37.80 1.37 -1.16
C ARG A 121 36.66 2.20 -0.54
N VAL A 122 35.45 1.71 -0.64
CA VAL A 122 34.24 2.32 -0.05
C VAL A 122 33.87 1.60 1.25
N THR A 123 33.67 2.35 2.32
CA THR A 123 33.26 1.86 3.64
C THR A 123 32.12 2.74 4.15
N ARG A 124 31.44 2.33 5.23
CA ARG A 124 30.45 3.18 5.94
C ARG A 124 31.02 4.50 6.45
N ARG A 125 32.34 4.64 6.54
CA ARG A 125 33.02 5.88 6.98
C ARG A 125 33.52 6.71 5.81
N THR A 126 33.31 6.26 4.56
CA THR A 126 33.72 7.01 3.38
C THR A 126 32.80 8.24 3.26
N PRO A 127 33.35 9.46 3.34
CA PRO A 127 32.54 10.65 3.11
C PRO A 127 32.17 10.71 1.62
N TYR A 128 30.97 11.19 1.33
CA TYR A 128 30.52 11.47 -0.05
C TYR A 128 30.62 10.25 -0.98
N ILE A 129 29.86 9.22 -0.70
CA ILE A 129 29.65 8.13 -1.65
C ILE A 129 28.82 8.64 -2.81
N ASN A 130 29.37 8.62 -4.02
CA ASN A 130 28.68 9.08 -5.23
C ASN A 130 28.05 7.89 -5.93
N CYS A 131 26.84 8.08 -6.44
CA CYS A 131 26.18 7.19 -7.37
C CYS A 131 26.39 7.71 -8.79
N TYR A 132 26.85 6.84 -9.70
CA TYR A 132 27.10 7.19 -11.11
C TYR A 132 26.04 6.58 -12.05
N GLY A 133 25.12 5.78 -11.53
CA GLY A 133 24.11 5.07 -12.30
C GLY A 133 23.91 3.64 -11.80
N ALA A 134 23.55 2.74 -12.68
CA ALA A 134 23.28 1.35 -12.35
C ALA A 134 23.78 0.37 -13.43
N TYR A 135 24.11 -0.84 -13.00
CA TYR A 135 24.21 -2.02 -13.87
C TYR A 135 22.81 -2.64 -14.01
N VAL A 136 22.40 -2.90 -15.23
CA VAL A 136 21.07 -3.39 -15.55
C VAL A 136 21.18 -4.61 -16.48
N LEU A 137 20.60 -5.72 -16.06
CA LEU A 137 20.48 -6.91 -16.90
C LEU A 137 19.39 -6.70 -17.93
N ASN A 138 19.77 -6.83 -19.20
CA ASN A 138 18.85 -6.89 -20.31
C ASN A 138 18.55 -8.38 -20.59
N PRO A 139 17.31 -8.86 -20.38
CA PRO A 139 16.98 -10.28 -20.54
C PRO A 139 17.00 -10.73 -21.99
N ASP A 140 16.77 -9.84 -22.95
CA ASP A 140 16.75 -10.18 -24.38
C ASP A 140 18.13 -10.48 -24.90
N THR A 141 19.14 -9.72 -24.46
CA THR A 141 20.53 -9.89 -24.85
C THR A 141 21.34 -10.77 -23.91
N GLN A 142 20.80 -11.09 -22.72
CA GLN A 142 21.47 -11.77 -21.61
C GLN A 142 22.77 -11.05 -21.17
N LYS A 143 22.85 -9.73 -21.36
CA LYS A 143 24.00 -8.90 -21.00
C LYS A 143 23.63 -7.93 -19.89
N VAL A 144 24.64 -7.56 -19.12
CA VAL A 144 24.54 -6.48 -18.14
C VAL A 144 25.03 -5.19 -18.78
N ASP A 145 24.14 -4.25 -18.96
CA ASP A 145 24.41 -2.95 -19.54
C ASP A 145 24.72 -1.91 -18.43
N THR A 146 25.51 -0.90 -18.79
CA THR A 146 25.86 0.20 -17.88
C THR A 146 25.02 1.42 -18.21
N TYR A 147 24.17 1.84 -17.28
CA TYR A 147 23.41 3.08 -17.38
C TYR A 147 24.04 4.14 -16.49
N LEU A 148 24.61 5.17 -17.10
CA LEU A 148 25.20 6.30 -16.38
C LEU A 148 24.21 7.45 -16.29
N SER A 149 24.14 8.08 -15.11
CA SER A 149 23.22 9.18 -14.86
C SER A 149 23.82 10.22 -13.92
N LYS A 150 23.40 11.48 -14.05
CA LYS A 150 23.73 12.55 -13.09
C LYS A 150 22.96 12.42 -11.78
N VAL A 151 21.76 11.83 -11.83
CA VAL A 151 20.89 11.56 -10.69
C VAL A 151 20.28 10.17 -10.87
N THR A 152 20.31 9.38 -9.82
CA THR A 152 19.63 8.07 -9.76
C THR A 152 18.57 8.13 -8.68
N VAL A 153 17.29 7.92 -9.06
CA VAL A 153 16.18 7.88 -8.11
C VAL A 153 15.80 6.42 -7.87
N MET A 154 15.86 6.00 -6.61
CA MET A 154 15.50 4.65 -6.20
C MET A 154 14.01 4.60 -5.84
N CYS A 155 13.21 3.92 -6.65
CA CYS A 155 11.77 3.72 -6.48
C CYS A 155 11.41 2.23 -6.61
N THR A 156 12.15 1.37 -5.93
CA THR A 156 12.15 -0.09 -6.15
C THR A 156 11.09 -0.84 -5.33
N GLY A 157 10.23 -0.13 -4.62
CA GLY A 157 9.27 -0.74 -3.70
C GLY A 157 9.94 -1.36 -2.48
N GLY A 158 9.20 -2.16 -1.73
CA GLY A 158 9.66 -2.79 -0.50
C GLY A 158 10.02 -4.26 -0.65
N CYS A 159 10.07 -4.97 0.48
CA CYS A 159 10.44 -6.39 0.57
C CYS A 159 9.30 -7.28 1.10
N GLY A 160 8.04 -6.95 0.81
CA GLY A 160 6.88 -7.70 1.32
C GLY A 160 6.87 -9.19 0.93
N ALA A 161 7.53 -9.58 -0.17
CA ALA A 161 7.65 -10.96 -0.60
C ALA A 161 8.50 -11.85 0.35
N VAL A 162 9.17 -11.28 1.35
CA VAL A 162 9.83 -12.01 2.44
C VAL A 162 8.80 -12.69 3.36
N TYR A 163 7.58 -12.17 3.43
CA TYR A 163 6.51 -12.72 4.26
C TYR A 163 5.70 -13.77 3.51
N GLN A 164 5.28 -14.80 4.23
CA GLN A 164 4.48 -15.90 3.69
C GLN A 164 3.15 -15.43 3.09
N THR A 165 2.55 -14.39 3.67
CA THR A 165 1.33 -13.77 3.15
C THR A 165 1.58 -12.28 2.98
N THR A 166 1.45 -11.80 1.74
CA THR A 166 1.63 -10.38 1.40
C THR A 166 0.67 -9.98 0.30
N THR A 167 0.23 -8.73 0.33
CA THR A 167 -0.52 -8.10 -0.77
C THR A 167 0.39 -7.49 -1.82
N ASN A 168 1.72 -7.48 -1.58
CA ASN A 168 2.68 -6.94 -2.51
C ASN A 168 2.91 -7.89 -3.69
N PRO A 169 3.28 -7.35 -4.87
CA PRO A 169 3.61 -8.17 -6.03
C PRO A 169 4.84 -9.04 -5.76
N VAL A 170 4.97 -10.13 -6.49
CA VAL A 170 6.08 -11.10 -6.34
C VAL A 170 7.47 -10.48 -6.51
N ILE A 171 7.55 -9.32 -7.17
CA ILE A 171 8.80 -8.58 -7.37
C ILE A 171 9.19 -7.69 -6.17
N ALA A 172 8.37 -7.63 -5.12
CA ALA A 172 8.69 -6.87 -3.90
C ALA A 172 9.68 -7.63 -3.01
N THR A 173 10.89 -7.83 -3.51
CA THR A 173 11.93 -8.69 -2.94
C THR A 173 13.04 -7.94 -2.19
N GLY A 174 12.95 -6.59 -2.11
CA GLY A 174 13.91 -5.77 -1.36
C GLY A 174 15.21 -5.52 -2.12
N ASP A 175 15.20 -5.61 -3.44
CA ASP A 175 16.41 -5.48 -4.25
C ASP A 175 17.04 -4.09 -4.12
N GLY A 176 16.22 -3.02 -4.02
CA GLY A 176 16.71 -1.66 -3.83
C GLY A 176 17.40 -1.46 -2.50
N GLU A 177 16.79 -1.92 -1.42
CA GLU A 177 17.37 -1.89 -0.08
C GLU A 177 18.70 -2.66 -0.04
N ALA A 178 18.75 -3.83 -0.69
CA ALA A 178 19.95 -4.64 -0.79
C ALA A 178 21.08 -3.92 -1.57
N MET A 179 20.75 -3.28 -2.70
CA MET A 179 21.72 -2.51 -3.51
C MET A 179 22.28 -1.32 -2.71
N VAL A 180 21.43 -0.56 -2.04
CA VAL A 180 21.86 0.58 -1.22
C VAL A 180 22.70 0.12 -0.02
N TYR A 181 22.32 -0.98 0.63
CA TYR A 181 23.11 -1.56 1.73
C TYR A 181 24.49 -1.98 1.25
N ARG A 182 24.62 -2.65 0.10
CA ARG A 182 25.92 -3.02 -0.49
C ARG A 182 26.76 -1.81 -0.84
N ALA A 183 26.13 -0.74 -1.34
CA ALA A 183 26.76 0.54 -1.62
C ALA A 183 27.17 1.33 -0.38
N LYS A 184 26.89 0.81 0.84
CA LYS A 184 27.16 1.44 2.15
C LYS A 184 26.27 2.67 2.42
N GLY A 185 25.16 2.81 1.71
CA GLY A 185 24.12 3.77 2.05
C GLY A 185 23.38 3.40 3.33
N THR A 186 22.57 4.31 3.82
CA THR A 186 21.76 4.10 5.02
C THR A 186 20.51 3.31 4.65
N VAL A 187 20.20 2.29 5.44
CA VAL A 187 18.92 1.57 5.43
C VAL A 187 18.43 1.60 6.88
N ALA A 188 17.21 2.03 7.10
CA ALA A 188 16.66 2.26 8.44
C ALA A 188 15.23 1.74 8.57
N ASP A 189 14.81 1.50 9.81
CA ASP A 189 13.42 1.21 10.20
C ASP A 189 12.80 -0.02 9.50
N MET A 190 13.63 -1.00 9.12
CA MET A 190 13.20 -2.20 8.39
C MET A 190 12.26 -3.10 9.20
N GLU A 191 12.24 -2.96 10.53
CA GLU A 191 11.33 -3.66 11.43
C GLU A 191 9.88 -3.15 11.37
N PHE A 192 9.66 -1.94 10.86
CA PHE A 192 8.33 -1.36 10.77
C PHE A 192 7.62 -1.79 9.48
N VAL A 193 6.84 -2.84 9.59
CA VAL A 193 6.01 -3.36 8.51
C VAL A 193 4.55 -3.27 8.91
N GLN A 194 3.73 -2.61 8.10
CA GLN A 194 2.29 -2.60 8.31
C GLN A 194 1.68 -3.88 7.76
N PHE A 195 0.91 -4.57 8.58
CA PHE A 195 0.07 -5.69 8.15
C PHE A 195 -1.34 -5.18 7.88
N HIS A 196 -1.85 -5.42 6.66
CA HIS A 196 -3.26 -5.18 6.37
C HIS A 196 -4.08 -6.31 7.01
N PRO A 197 -5.13 -5.99 7.79
CA PRO A 197 -5.86 -6.99 8.56
C PRO A 197 -6.60 -8.01 7.70
N THR A 198 -7.08 -7.59 6.52
CA THR A 198 -8.05 -8.34 5.73
C THR A 198 -7.57 -8.58 4.31
N ALA A 199 -6.60 -9.47 4.13
CA ALA A 199 -6.32 -10.10 2.85
C ALA A 199 -7.18 -11.37 2.70
N LEU A 200 -7.68 -11.62 1.50
CA LEU A 200 -8.46 -12.82 1.19
C LEU A 200 -7.63 -14.07 1.48
N TYR A 201 -8.18 -14.97 2.26
CA TYR A 201 -7.60 -16.30 2.45
C TYR A 201 -8.23 -17.29 1.48
N HIS A 202 -7.40 -17.91 0.65
CA HIS A 202 -7.79 -19.04 -0.19
C HIS A 202 -6.66 -20.06 -0.18
N PRO A 203 -6.93 -21.34 0.15
CA PRO A 203 -5.90 -22.37 0.17
C PRO A 203 -5.17 -22.48 -1.16
N GLY A 204 -3.83 -22.41 -1.13
CA GLY A 204 -3.00 -22.48 -2.33
C GLY A 204 -2.70 -21.13 -3.03
N GLU A 205 -3.39 -20.05 -2.71
CA GLU A 205 -3.03 -18.68 -3.14
C GLU A 205 -2.16 -17.99 -2.08
N THR A 206 -0.91 -17.70 -2.42
CA THR A 206 0.05 -17.12 -1.46
C THR A 206 0.55 -15.73 -1.84
N HIS A 207 0.76 -15.41 -3.13
CA HIS A 207 1.38 -14.17 -3.58
C HIS A 207 0.90 -13.72 -4.96
N PRO A 208 0.44 -12.48 -5.11
CA PRO A 208 -0.03 -11.58 -4.04
C PRO A 208 -1.39 -12.03 -3.49
N ALA A 209 -1.56 -11.96 -2.18
CA ALA A 209 -2.88 -12.17 -1.57
C ALA A 209 -3.82 -11.03 -1.99
N PHE A 210 -5.04 -11.37 -2.40
CA PHE A 210 -6.01 -10.37 -2.84
C PHE A 210 -6.47 -9.51 -1.66
N LEU A 211 -6.44 -8.20 -1.82
CA LEU A 211 -6.80 -7.26 -0.76
C LEU A 211 -8.32 -7.11 -0.64
N ILE A 212 -8.86 -7.40 0.54
CA ILE A 212 -10.22 -6.99 0.91
C ILE A 212 -10.08 -5.60 1.56
N THR A 213 -10.43 -4.56 0.82
CA THR A 213 -10.20 -3.16 1.20
C THR A 213 -10.77 -2.82 2.57
N GLU A 214 -10.12 -1.90 3.28
CA GLU A 214 -10.60 -1.35 4.54
C GLU A 214 -11.98 -0.70 4.41
N ALA A 215 -12.31 -0.14 3.25
CA ALA A 215 -13.61 0.43 2.97
C ALA A 215 -14.77 -0.56 3.23
N MET A 216 -14.54 -1.87 3.08
CA MET A 216 -15.55 -2.88 3.41
C MET A 216 -15.84 -2.96 4.92
N ARG A 217 -14.83 -2.75 5.77
CA ARG A 217 -15.04 -2.59 7.22
C ARG A 217 -15.73 -1.27 7.53
N GLY A 218 -15.35 -0.19 6.82
CA GLY A 218 -16.02 1.12 6.87
C GLY A 218 -17.50 1.06 6.45
N TYR A 219 -17.82 0.25 5.45
CA TYR A 219 -19.20 -0.03 4.99
C TYR A 219 -20.04 -0.77 6.06
N GLY A 220 -19.39 -1.35 7.07
CA GLY A 220 -20.00 -2.03 8.21
C GLY A 220 -19.70 -3.53 8.29
N GLY A 221 -18.62 -3.98 7.63
CA GLY A 221 -18.15 -5.36 7.75
C GLY A 221 -17.73 -5.72 9.18
N ILE A 222 -18.18 -6.87 9.67
CA ILE A 222 -17.96 -7.36 11.03
C ILE A 222 -16.96 -8.53 10.98
N LEU A 223 -15.89 -8.43 11.78
CA LEU A 223 -14.94 -9.52 11.93
C LEU A 223 -15.51 -10.61 12.87
N ARG A 224 -15.48 -11.85 12.40
CA ARG A 224 -16.02 -13.03 13.09
C ARG A 224 -15.05 -14.20 13.05
N LEU A 225 -15.16 -15.08 14.03
CA LEU A 225 -14.62 -16.43 13.93
C LEU A 225 -15.47 -17.27 12.93
N PRO A 226 -14.95 -18.38 12.40
CA PRO A 226 -15.72 -19.26 11.50
C PRO A 226 -17.03 -19.80 12.10
N ASN A 227 -17.15 -19.83 13.43
CA ASN A 227 -18.38 -20.20 14.13
C ASN A 227 -19.44 -19.07 14.17
N GLY A 228 -19.13 -17.88 13.63
CA GLY A 228 -20.00 -16.72 13.58
C GLY A 228 -19.87 -15.76 14.78
N GLU A 229 -19.06 -16.08 15.79
CA GLU A 229 -18.86 -15.23 16.97
C GLU A 229 -18.01 -14.01 16.60
N SER A 230 -18.45 -12.79 16.97
CA SER A 230 -17.64 -11.59 16.89
C SER A 230 -16.61 -11.54 18.01
N PHE A 231 -15.46 -10.92 17.80
CA PHE A 231 -14.37 -10.95 18.78
C PHE A 231 -13.72 -9.57 19.05
N MET A 232 -13.95 -8.59 18.20
CA MET A 232 -13.24 -7.31 18.31
C MET A 232 -13.57 -6.53 19.59
N GLU A 233 -14.70 -6.79 20.22
CA GLU A 233 -15.12 -6.23 21.51
C GLU A 233 -14.11 -6.46 22.64
N LYS A 234 -13.35 -7.57 22.54
CA LYS A 234 -12.30 -7.94 23.50
C LYS A 234 -11.06 -7.05 23.37
N TYR A 235 -10.88 -6.34 22.25
CA TYR A 235 -9.65 -5.67 21.87
C TYR A 235 -9.77 -4.14 21.77
N ASP A 236 -10.86 -3.62 21.17
CA ASP A 236 -11.02 -2.19 20.99
C ASP A 236 -12.50 -1.79 20.87
N LYS A 237 -12.87 -0.68 21.53
CA LYS A 237 -14.24 -0.15 21.50
C LYS A 237 -14.73 0.29 20.12
N ARG A 238 -13.81 0.54 19.17
CA ARG A 238 -14.10 0.89 17.77
C ARG A 238 -14.41 -0.34 16.93
N LEU A 239 -14.28 -1.54 17.50
CA LEU A 239 -14.58 -2.82 16.88
C LEU A 239 -13.75 -3.01 15.58
N SER A 240 -14.41 -3.44 14.50
CA SER A 240 -13.74 -3.68 13.20
C SER A 240 -13.18 -2.39 12.55
N LEU A 241 -13.50 -1.21 13.08
CA LEU A 241 -12.98 0.10 12.66
C LEU A 241 -11.79 0.60 13.49
N ALA A 242 -11.25 -0.22 14.39
CA ALA A 242 -10.00 0.09 15.08
C ALA A 242 -8.86 0.23 14.06
N PRO A 243 -7.75 0.93 14.39
CA PRO A 243 -6.56 1.02 13.55
C PRO A 243 -6.04 -0.35 13.09
N ARG A 244 -5.42 -0.37 11.92
CA ARG A 244 -4.99 -1.61 11.24
C ARG A 244 -4.11 -2.49 12.10
N ASP A 245 -3.20 -1.90 12.87
CA ASP A 245 -2.30 -2.62 13.78
C ASP A 245 -3.05 -3.36 14.89
N ILE A 246 -4.06 -2.71 15.51
CA ILE A 246 -4.91 -3.32 16.54
C ILE A 246 -5.72 -4.47 15.94
N VAL A 247 -6.34 -4.24 14.79
CA VAL A 247 -7.16 -5.27 14.12
C VAL A 247 -6.30 -6.45 13.68
N ALA A 248 -5.13 -6.20 13.06
CA ALA A 248 -4.23 -7.26 12.61
C ALA A 248 -3.73 -8.13 13.78
N ARG A 249 -3.33 -7.49 14.89
CA ARG A 249 -2.92 -8.21 16.10
C ARG A 249 -4.06 -8.99 16.75
N ALA A 250 -5.27 -8.42 16.74
CA ALA A 250 -6.45 -9.13 17.25
C ALA A 250 -6.75 -10.39 16.45
N ILE A 251 -6.75 -10.28 15.11
CA ILE A 251 -6.95 -11.42 14.21
C ILE A 251 -5.87 -12.48 14.42
N ASP A 252 -4.59 -12.09 14.41
CA ASP A 252 -3.47 -13.02 14.62
C ASP A 252 -3.59 -13.76 15.95
N LYS A 253 -3.99 -13.04 17.00
CA LYS A 253 -4.20 -13.63 18.33
C LYS A 253 -5.36 -14.62 18.34
N GLU A 254 -6.51 -14.28 17.77
CA GLU A 254 -7.67 -15.18 17.70
C GLU A 254 -7.35 -16.41 16.84
N MET A 255 -6.66 -16.24 15.71
CA MET A 255 -6.19 -17.37 14.90
C MET A 255 -5.32 -18.33 15.71
N LYS A 256 -4.36 -17.81 16.50
CA LYS A 256 -3.47 -18.62 17.35
C LYS A 256 -4.23 -19.30 18.49
N ILE A 257 -5.15 -18.62 19.17
CA ILE A 257 -5.94 -19.20 20.27
C ILE A 257 -6.79 -20.35 19.79
N HIS A 258 -7.39 -20.23 18.62
CA HIS A 258 -8.36 -21.21 18.10
C HIS A 258 -7.75 -22.19 17.08
N GLY A 259 -6.44 -22.10 16.80
CA GLY A 259 -5.76 -22.96 15.80
C GLY A 259 -6.32 -22.79 14.39
N LEU A 260 -6.64 -21.55 14.00
CA LEU A 260 -7.26 -21.23 12.72
C LEU A 260 -6.26 -20.67 11.71
N ASP A 261 -6.47 -20.95 10.42
CA ASP A 261 -5.71 -20.37 9.32
C ASP A 261 -6.25 -18.99 8.88
N HIS A 262 -7.48 -18.66 9.25
CA HIS A 262 -8.17 -17.42 8.89
C HIS A 262 -9.28 -17.09 9.89
N VAL A 263 -9.74 -15.85 9.84
CA VAL A 263 -11.01 -15.39 10.39
C VAL A 263 -11.95 -15.00 9.25
N CYS A 264 -13.14 -14.51 9.57
CA CYS A 264 -14.16 -14.14 8.58
C CYS A 264 -14.50 -12.66 8.64
N LEU A 265 -14.75 -12.05 7.48
CA LEU A 265 -15.38 -10.73 7.38
C LEU A 265 -16.81 -10.91 6.88
N ASP A 266 -17.77 -10.47 7.69
CA ASP A 266 -19.20 -10.60 7.43
C ASP A 266 -19.79 -9.28 6.93
N VAL A 267 -20.36 -9.29 5.73
CA VAL A 267 -21.16 -8.21 5.14
C VAL A 267 -22.57 -8.69 4.73
N THR A 268 -22.95 -9.91 5.10
CA THR A 268 -24.21 -10.54 4.67
C THR A 268 -25.47 -9.83 5.21
N HIS A 269 -25.30 -9.02 6.25
CA HIS A 269 -26.37 -8.20 6.84
C HIS A 269 -26.63 -6.90 6.04
N LYS A 270 -25.82 -6.62 5.01
CA LYS A 270 -25.96 -5.44 4.14
C LYS A 270 -26.87 -5.72 2.95
N ASN A 271 -27.33 -4.65 2.29
CA ASN A 271 -28.10 -4.80 1.06
C ASN A 271 -27.22 -5.43 -0.05
N PRO A 272 -27.64 -6.56 -0.65
CA PRO A 272 -26.85 -7.27 -1.66
C PRO A 272 -26.47 -6.43 -2.88
N GLU A 273 -27.42 -5.65 -3.41
CA GLU A 273 -27.19 -4.84 -4.62
C GLU A 273 -26.27 -3.65 -4.33
N GLU A 274 -26.38 -3.04 -3.17
CA GLU A 274 -25.46 -2.00 -2.74
C GLU A 274 -24.04 -2.56 -2.54
N THR A 275 -23.91 -3.73 -1.90
CA THR A 275 -22.61 -4.39 -1.69
C THR A 275 -21.92 -4.66 -3.02
N LYS A 276 -22.62 -5.21 -4.01
CA LYS A 276 -22.08 -5.45 -5.35
C LYS A 276 -21.66 -4.17 -6.07
N ARG A 277 -22.45 -3.10 -5.91
CA ARG A 277 -22.17 -1.80 -6.53
C ARG A 277 -20.96 -1.11 -5.92
N HIS A 278 -20.80 -1.17 -4.59
CA HIS A 278 -19.67 -0.55 -3.90
C HIS A 278 -18.36 -1.32 -4.06
N PHE A 279 -18.42 -2.65 -4.21
CA PHE A 279 -17.25 -3.52 -4.22
C PHE A 279 -17.28 -4.51 -5.40
N PRO A 280 -17.36 -4.03 -6.66
CA PRO A 280 -17.56 -4.88 -7.82
C PRO A 280 -16.40 -5.86 -8.03
N ASN A 281 -15.14 -5.41 -7.84
CA ASN A 281 -13.96 -6.25 -8.03
C ASN A 281 -13.82 -7.29 -6.92
N ILE A 282 -14.10 -6.91 -5.67
CA ILE A 282 -14.09 -7.87 -4.55
C ILE A 282 -15.19 -8.92 -4.73
N TYR A 283 -16.40 -8.49 -5.13
CA TYR A 283 -17.48 -9.42 -5.42
C TYR A 283 -17.11 -10.41 -6.52
N ALA A 284 -16.60 -9.92 -7.64
CA ALA A 284 -16.17 -10.75 -8.76
C ALA A 284 -15.06 -11.73 -8.36
N LYS A 285 -14.04 -11.27 -7.62
CA LYS A 285 -12.94 -12.13 -7.14
C LYS A 285 -13.45 -13.21 -6.21
N CYS A 286 -14.24 -12.87 -5.20
CA CYS A 286 -14.80 -13.85 -4.26
C CYS A 286 -15.70 -14.85 -4.99
N LEU A 287 -16.55 -14.39 -5.89
CA LEU A 287 -17.42 -15.26 -6.68
C LEU A 287 -16.61 -16.23 -7.58
N SER A 288 -15.47 -15.79 -8.12
CA SER A 288 -14.60 -16.65 -8.95
C SER A 288 -14.00 -17.85 -8.20
N ILE A 289 -13.96 -17.78 -6.87
CA ILE A 289 -13.52 -18.88 -5.98
C ILE A 289 -14.69 -19.55 -5.24
N GLY A 290 -15.92 -19.27 -5.67
CA GLY A 290 -17.13 -19.91 -5.17
C GLY A 290 -17.76 -19.23 -3.94
N ILE A 291 -17.35 -18.03 -3.56
CA ILE A 291 -17.86 -17.30 -2.39
C ILE A 291 -18.78 -16.17 -2.84
N ASP A 292 -20.08 -16.25 -2.54
CA ASP A 292 -21.03 -15.15 -2.70
C ASP A 292 -21.06 -14.31 -1.42
N ILE A 293 -20.31 -13.18 -1.40
CA ILE A 293 -20.16 -12.33 -0.21
C ILE A 293 -21.48 -11.72 0.30
N THR A 294 -22.54 -11.78 -0.48
CA THR A 294 -23.88 -11.37 -0.04
C THR A 294 -24.61 -12.42 0.79
N LYS A 295 -24.08 -13.64 0.85
CA LYS A 295 -24.67 -14.80 1.53
C LYS A 295 -23.71 -15.51 2.47
N GLU A 296 -22.41 -15.38 2.23
CA GLU A 296 -21.35 -16.10 2.92
C GLU A 296 -20.29 -15.14 3.44
N TYR A 297 -19.62 -15.52 4.50
CA TYR A 297 -18.51 -14.76 5.06
C TYR A 297 -17.28 -14.85 4.17
N ILE A 298 -16.53 -13.75 4.09
CA ILE A 298 -15.28 -13.69 3.36
C ILE A 298 -14.15 -14.20 4.28
N PRO A 299 -13.44 -15.27 3.95
CA PRO A 299 -12.29 -15.71 4.72
C PRO A 299 -11.14 -14.71 4.55
N VAL A 300 -10.61 -14.22 5.67
CA VAL A 300 -9.56 -13.18 5.66
C VAL A 300 -8.47 -13.48 6.70
N ARG A 301 -7.26 -13.01 6.41
CA ARG A 301 -6.12 -13.08 7.33
C ARG A 301 -5.20 -11.87 7.17
N PRO A 302 -4.37 -11.53 8.17
CA PRO A 302 -3.39 -10.46 8.02
C PRO A 302 -2.34 -10.79 6.97
N ALA A 303 -1.93 -9.76 6.21
CA ALA A 303 -0.88 -9.86 5.20
C ALA A 303 0.08 -8.68 5.29
N ALA A 304 1.38 -8.88 5.06
CA ALA A 304 2.34 -7.81 4.94
C ALA A 304 1.91 -6.88 3.78
N HIS A 305 1.87 -5.56 4.03
CA HIS A 305 1.26 -4.61 3.11
C HIS A 305 2.17 -3.44 2.79
N TYR A 306 2.63 -2.69 3.80
CA TYR A 306 3.56 -1.59 3.62
C TYR A 306 4.86 -1.81 4.39
N MET A 307 5.98 -1.58 3.70
CA MET A 307 7.26 -1.32 4.35
C MET A 307 7.28 0.16 4.76
N CYS A 308 7.47 0.43 6.05
CA CYS A 308 7.55 1.80 6.57
C CYS A 308 9.00 2.29 6.65
N GLY A 309 9.95 1.37 6.76
CA GLY A 309 11.38 1.61 6.61
C GLY A 309 11.86 1.50 5.18
N GLY A 310 13.16 1.60 4.99
CA GLY A 310 13.84 1.50 3.69
C GLY A 310 15.12 2.34 3.62
N ILE A 311 15.30 3.02 2.49
CA ILE A 311 16.48 3.80 2.13
C ILE A 311 16.22 5.30 2.15
#